data_4aaa80cfca3a1a4d5123bb71467acc5e
#
_entry.id   4aaa80cfca3a1a4d5123bb71467acc5e
#
_cell.length_a   1.000
_cell.length_b   1.000
_cell.length_c   1.000
_cell.angle_alpha   90.00
_cell.angle_beta   90.00
_cell.angle_gamma   90.00
#
_symmetry.space_group_name_H-M   'P 1'
#
loop_
_entity.id
_entity.type
_entity.pdbx_description
1 polymer ?
#
loop_
_entity_poly.entity_id
_entity_poly.type
_entity_poly.pdbx_seq_one_letter_code
_entity_poly.pdbx_strand_id
1 'polypeptide(L)'
;MKIVLCSLLEKLLQDYEKHHSRMYFMFQKNEGDYVFTDVNQALLQTVHQQRTDFVRQTIDTAPHLGDEATRAKLKTIYPLAWSVKNVIFYCFPDRNVDIFVITYLEPQYEKGKVVQVRGRCASFDKNEFHDTLQHLEEFVTFEMVPE
;
A
#
# COMPACT_ATOMS: atom_id res chain seq x y z
N MET A 1 0.43 -21.24 -4.43
CA MET A 1 1.30 -20.34 -3.68
C MET A 1 0.78 -18.93 -3.61
N LYS A 2 0.38 -18.35 -4.73
CA LYS A 2 -0.17 -16.99 -4.75
C LYS A 2 -1.40 -16.81 -3.86
N ILE A 3 -2.30 -17.78 -3.87
CA ILE A 3 -3.51 -17.74 -3.04
C ILE A 3 -3.14 -17.69 -1.55
N VAL A 4 -2.11 -18.45 -1.16
CA VAL A 4 -1.65 -18.47 0.23
C VAL A 4 -1.11 -17.11 0.65
N LEU A 5 -0.31 -16.46 -0.20
CA LEU A 5 0.22 -15.13 0.10
C LEU A 5 -0.89 -14.10 0.23
N CYS A 6 -1.81 -14.05 -0.73
CA CYS A 6 -2.93 -13.12 -0.70
C CYS A 6 -3.77 -13.30 0.56
N SER A 7 -4.11 -14.55 0.89
CA SER A 7 -4.92 -14.85 2.07
C SER A 7 -4.21 -14.46 3.36
N LEU A 8 -2.89 -14.69 3.43
CA LEU A 8 -2.10 -14.30 4.60
C LEU A 8 -2.10 -12.78 4.79
N LEU A 9 -1.85 -12.03 3.72
CA LEU A 9 -1.80 -10.57 3.79
C LEU A 9 -3.16 -9.98 4.15
N GLU A 10 -4.24 -10.51 3.58
CA GLU A 10 -5.60 -10.07 3.91
C GLU A 10 -5.93 -10.32 5.38
N LYS A 11 -5.58 -11.48 5.88
CA LYS A 11 -5.83 -11.83 7.29
C LYS A 11 -5.07 -10.91 8.23
N LEU A 12 -3.80 -10.66 7.94
CA LEU A 12 -2.99 -9.75 8.74
C LEU A 12 -3.57 -8.34 8.75
N LEU A 13 -4.02 -7.85 7.60
CA LEU A 13 -4.66 -6.54 7.51
C LEU A 13 -5.95 -6.49 8.33
N GLN A 14 -6.81 -7.49 8.19
CA GLN A 14 -8.08 -7.54 8.92
C GLN A 14 -7.84 -7.58 10.43
N ASP A 15 -6.90 -8.40 10.89
CA ASP A 15 -6.59 -8.50 12.33
C ASP A 15 -6.06 -7.17 12.85
N TYR A 16 -5.21 -6.50 12.07
CA TYR A 16 -4.68 -5.19 12.45
C TYR A 16 -5.81 -4.17 12.62
N GLU A 17 -6.73 -4.11 11.67
CA GLU A 17 -7.83 -3.14 11.71
C GLU A 17 -8.82 -3.37 12.86
N LYS A 18 -8.86 -4.59 13.40
CA LYS A 18 -9.69 -4.88 14.58
C LYS A 18 -9.10 -4.30 15.87
N HIS A 19 -7.79 -4.13 15.93
CA HIS A 19 -7.08 -3.76 17.17
C HIS A 19 -6.39 -2.42 17.11
N HIS A 20 -6.40 -1.74 15.97
CA HIS A 20 -5.71 -0.46 15.77
C HIS A 20 -6.57 0.51 14.99
N SER A 21 -6.20 1.78 15.03
CA SER A 21 -6.83 2.79 14.18
C SER A 21 -6.54 2.47 12.72
N ARG A 22 -7.57 2.59 11.88
CA ARG A 22 -7.40 2.38 10.45
C ARG A 22 -6.42 3.38 9.87
N MET A 23 -5.56 2.89 8.98
CA MET A 23 -4.62 3.71 8.26
C MET A 23 -4.98 3.67 6.78
N TYR A 24 -5.02 4.83 6.13
CA TYR A 24 -5.32 4.86 4.71
C TYR A 24 -4.69 6.06 4.03
N PHE A 25 -4.55 5.92 2.72
CA PHE A 25 -4.22 7.01 1.80
C PHE A 25 -5.12 6.89 0.57
N MET A 26 -5.16 7.96 -0.22
CA MET A 26 -5.94 7.97 -1.46
C MET A 26 -5.11 8.57 -2.58
N PHE A 27 -5.33 8.08 -3.81
CA PHE A 27 -4.71 8.68 -4.98
C PHE A 27 -5.69 8.74 -6.14
N GLN A 28 -5.40 9.64 -7.06
CA GLN A 28 -6.14 9.79 -8.31
C GLN A 28 -5.16 9.81 -9.47
N LYS A 29 -5.64 9.43 -10.65
CA LYS A 29 -4.86 9.54 -11.87
C LYS A 29 -5.08 10.92 -12.49
N ASN A 30 -3.99 11.61 -12.79
CA ASN A 30 -4.03 12.94 -13.39
C ASN A 30 -2.96 13.01 -14.49
N GLU A 31 -3.40 13.09 -15.75
CA GLU A 31 -2.52 13.23 -16.91
C GLU A 31 -1.40 12.19 -16.99
N GLY A 32 -1.74 10.93 -16.65
CA GLY A 32 -0.79 9.83 -16.71
C GLY A 32 -0.03 9.58 -15.41
N ASP A 33 -0.10 10.50 -14.46
CA ASP A 33 0.51 10.33 -13.14
C ASP A 33 -0.52 9.97 -12.09
N TYR A 34 -0.06 9.28 -11.05
CA TYR A 34 -0.88 8.96 -9.88
C TYR A 34 -0.50 9.91 -8.75
N VAL A 35 -1.45 10.74 -8.34
CA VAL A 35 -1.24 11.83 -7.39
C VAL A 35 -1.95 11.48 -6.09
N PHE A 36 -1.22 11.53 -4.98
CA PHE A 36 -1.81 11.31 -3.67
C PHE A 36 -2.70 12.50 -3.31
N THR A 37 -3.95 12.20 -2.94
CA THR A 37 -4.95 13.24 -2.64
C THR A 37 -5.28 13.31 -1.17
N ASP A 38 -5.03 12.24 -0.42
CA ASP A 38 -5.31 12.23 1.01
C ASP A 38 -4.47 11.17 1.71
N VAL A 39 -4.24 11.36 3.01
CA VAL A 39 -3.56 10.42 3.89
C VAL A 39 -4.01 10.73 5.30
N ASN A 40 -4.36 9.72 6.09
CA ASN A 40 -4.82 10.00 7.43
C ASN A 40 -3.68 10.07 8.44
N GLN A 41 -3.99 10.66 9.61
CA GLN A 41 -2.98 10.94 10.63
C GLN A 41 -2.36 9.66 11.19
N ALA A 42 -3.14 8.59 11.35
CA ALA A 42 -2.61 7.33 11.87
C ALA A 42 -1.52 6.77 10.98
N LEU A 43 -1.67 6.85 9.65
CA LEU A 43 -0.65 6.40 8.72
C LEU A 43 0.59 7.30 8.79
N LEU A 44 0.40 8.61 8.80
CA LEU A 44 1.51 9.55 8.88
C LEU A 44 2.38 9.33 10.11
N GLN A 45 1.74 9.11 11.26
CA GLN A 45 2.47 8.85 12.50
C GLN A 45 3.26 7.54 12.42
N THR A 46 2.67 6.52 11.83
CA THR A 46 3.30 5.20 11.74
C THR A 46 4.54 5.22 10.86
N VAL A 47 4.51 5.96 9.75
CA VAL A 47 5.65 6.01 8.82
C VAL A 47 6.55 7.22 9.06
N HIS A 48 6.29 7.98 10.12
CA HIS A 48 7.11 9.14 10.53
C HIS A 48 7.24 10.18 9.43
N GLN A 49 6.11 10.54 8.82
CA GLN A 49 6.07 11.53 7.76
C GLN A 49 4.99 12.57 8.01
N GLN A 50 4.99 13.62 7.21
CA GLN A 50 4.03 14.70 7.28
C GLN A 50 3.10 14.66 6.07
N ARG A 51 1.94 15.31 6.20
CA ARG A 51 0.96 15.36 5.12
C ARG A 51 1.55 15.93 3.83
N THR A 52 2.41 16.93 3.93
CA THR A 52 3.07 17.53 2.76
C THR A 52 4.00 16.58 2.03
N ASP A 53 4.44 15.50 2.68
CA ASP A 53 5.25 14.47 2.03
C ASP A 53 4.44 13.60 1.05
N PHE A 54 3.12 13.62 1.18
CA PHE A 54 2.23 12.78 0.36
C PHE A 54 1.28 13.59 -0.51
N VAL A 55 0.49 14.46 0.09
CA VAL A 55 -0.60 15.13 -0.62
C VAL A 55 -0.05 16.02 -1.72
N ARG A 56 -0.58 15.83 -2.94
CA ARG A 56 -0.16 16.49 -4.17
C ARG A 56 1.17 15.97 -4.73
N GLN A 57 1.72 14.92 -4.11
CA GLN A 57 2.93 14.27 -4.62
C GLN A 57 2.58 13.07 -5.48
N THR A 58 3.48 12.71 -6.37
CA THR A 58 3.37 11.50 -7.20
C THR A 58 4.29 10.41 -6.63
N ILE A 59 4.31 9.24 -7.28
CA ILE A 59 5.27 8.20 -6.91
C ILE A 59 6.70 8.72 -6.99
N ASP A 60 7.01 9.54 -7.99
CA ASP A 60 8.37 10.05 -8.19
C ASP A 60 8.73 11.21 -7.26
N THR A 61 7.77 12.02 -6.86
CA THR A 61 8.04 13.24 -6.08
C THR A 61 7.82 13.08 -4.59
N ALA A 62 7.04 12.07 -4.16
CA ALA A 62 6.85 11.80 -2.73
C ALA A 62 8.20 11.39 -2.11
N PRO A 63 8.70 12.13 -1.09
CA PRO A 63 10.00 11.83 -0.54
C PRO A 63 10.07 10.53 0.23
N HIS A 64 10.43 9.78 0.66
CA HIS A 64 10.45 8.60 1.55
C HIS A 64 9.43 7.52 1.19
N LEU A 65 9.04 7.43 -0.08
CA LEU A 65 8.08 6.40 -0.50
C LEU A 65 8.73 5.02 -0.64
N GLY A 66 10.04 4.98 -0.69
CA GLY A 66 10.82 3.79 -0.89
C GLY A 66 11.96 4.03 -1.86
N ASP A 67 12.78 3.02 -2.09
CA ASP A 67 13.87 3.10 -3.04
C ASP A 67 13.36 3.07 -4.49
N GLU A 68 14.28 3.16 -5.46
CA GLU A 68 13.90 3.13 -6.87
C GLU A 68 13.19 1.85 -7.27
N ALA A 69 13.60 0.72 -6.73
CA ALA A 69 12.95 -0.56 -7.01
C ALA A 69 11.50 -0.57 -6.51
N THR A 70 11.27 -0.03 -5.31
CA THR A 70 9.92 0.10 -4.74
C THR A 70 9.07 1.03 -5.60
N ARG A 71 9.61 2.19 -6.00
CA ARG A 71 8.88 3.15 -6.83
C ARG A 71 8.53 2.56 -8.20
N ALA A 72 9.46 1.84 -8.81
CA ALA A 72 9.20 1.17 -10.09
C ALA A 72 8.07 0.15 -9.95
N LYS A 73 8.05 -0.57 -8.83
CA LYS A 73 7.01 -1.56 -8.57
C LYS A 73 5.64 -0.91 -8.37
N LEU A 74 5.58 0.20 -7.62
CA LEU A 74 4.35 0.94 -7.44
C LEU A 74 3.78 1.45 -8.77
N LYS A 75 4.65 1.81 -9.71
CA LYS A 75 4.24 2.25 -11.05
C LYS A 75 3.60 1.11 -11.85
N THR A 76 3.84 -0.14 -11.51
CA THR A 76 3.16 -1.28 -12.13
C THR A 76 1.89 -1.66 -11.38
N ILE A 77 1.85 -1.43 -10.07
CA ILE A 77 0.73 -1.82 -9.20
C ILE A 77 -0.43 -0.83 -9.29
N TYR A 78 -0.16 0.47 -9.25
CA TYR A 78 -1.22 1.49 -9.24
C TYR A 78 -2.10 1.45 -10.49
N PRO A 79 -1.55 1.26 -11.71
CA PRO A 79 -2.41 1.09 -12.88
C PRO A 79 -3.37 -0.09 -12.78
N LEU A 80 -2.97 -1.18 -12.14
CA LEU A 80 -3.84 -2.35 -11.96
C LEU A 80 -5.05 -1.99 -11.10
N ALA A 81 -4.83 -1.26 -10.01
CA ALA A 81 -5.93 -0.80 -9.16
C ALA A 81 -6.82 0.18 -9.91
N TRP A 82 -6.23 1.08 -10.68
CA TRP A 82 -7.01 2.05 -11.47
C TRP A 82 -7.86 1.36 -12.55
N SER A 83 -7.46 0.19 -13.01
CA SER A 83 -8.18 -0.59 -14.01
C SER A 83 -9.17 -1.58 -13.40
N VAL A 84 -9.80 -1.23 -12.30
CA VAL A 84 -10.89 -1.91 -11.58
C VAL A 84 -10.48 -3.22 -10.89
N LYS A 85 -9.24 -3.36 -10.50
CA LYS A 85 -8.76 -4.57 -9.83
C LYS A 85 -8.31 -4.25 -8.40
N ASN A 86 -8.70 -5.13 -7.47
CA ASN A 86 -8.20 -5.03 -6.10
C ASN A 86 -6.82 -5.68 -6.04
N VAL A 87 -5.87 -4.99 -5.40
CA VAL A 87 -4.48 -5.46 -5.32
C VAL A 87 -4.03 -5.38 -3.87
N ILE A 88 -3.34 -6.41 -3.39
CA ILE A 88 -2.73 -6.39 -2.08
C ILE A 88 -1.22 -6.60 -2.24
N PHE A 89 -0.43 -5.83 -1.49
CA PHE A 89 1.03 -5.91 -1.54
C PHE A 89 1.63 -5.49 -0.21
N TYR A 90 2.92 -5.64 -0.09
CA TYR A 90 3.66 -5.15 1.08
C TYR A 90 4.87 -4.35 0.62
N CYS A 91 5.30 -3.43 1.47
CA CYS A 91 6.48 -2.60 1.19
C CYS A 91 7.20 -2.23 2.49
N PHE A 92 8.41 -1.69 2.33
CA PHE A 92 9.28 -1.30 3.44
C PHE A 92 9.53 0.21 3.33
N PRO A 93 8.93 1.02 4.26
CA PRO A 93 9.12 2.48 4.20
C PRO A 93 10.57 2.89 4.50
N ASP A 94 11.06 3.92 3.81
CA ASP A 94 12.42 4.43 4.00
C ASP A 94 12.68 4.93 5.41
N ARG A 95 11.70 5.64 5.98
CA ARG A 95 11.85 6.34 7.24
C ARG A 95 11.79 5.43 8.46
N ASN A 96 11.17 4.27 8.33
CA ASN A 96 11.06 3.33 9.44
C ASN A 96 11.39 1.94 8.93
N VAL A 97 12.66 1.58 9.00
CA VAL A 97 13.18 0.32 8.46
C VAL A 97 12.84 -0.89 9.32
N ASP A 98 12.31 -0.68 10.52
CA ASP A 98 11.96 -1.76 11.43
C ASP A 98 10.57 -2.33 11.18
N ILE A 99 9.81 -1.72 10.29
CA ILE A 99 8.45 -2.19 9.97
C ILE A 99 8.33 -2.56 8.50
N PHE A 100 7.32 -3.37 8.22
CA PHE A 100 6.80 -3.49 6.86
C PHE A 100 5.31 -3.12 6.87
N VAL A 101 4.83 -2.66 5.72
CA VAL A 101 3.45 -2.19 5.59
C VAL A 101 2.74 -3.03 4.54
N ILE A 102 1.60 -3.60 4.92
CA ILE A 102 0.70 -4.29 4.00
C ILE A 102 -0.30 -3.25 3.50
N THR A 103 -0.52 -3.20 2.20
CA THR A 103 -1.45 -2.25 1.58
C THR A 103 -2.43 -2.98 0.67
N TYR A 104 -3.70 -2.67 0.85
CA TYR A 104 -4.79 -3.19 0.03
C TYR A 104 -5.39 -2.02 -0.75
N LEU A 105 -5.22 -2.03 -2.07
CA LEU A 105 -5.73 -0.98 -2.94
C LEU A 105 -7.14 -1.32 -3.42
N GLU A 106 -8.06 -0.43 -3.14
CA GLU A 106 -9.48 -0.59 -3.46
C GLU A 106 -9.93 0.53 -4.40
N PRO A 107 -10.26 0.22 -5.66
CA PRO A 107 -10.83 1.24 -6.55
C PRO A 107 -12.17 1.75 -6.00
N GLN A 108 -12.36 3.05 -6.10
CA GLN A 108 -13.62 3.70 -5.71
C GLN A 108 -14.33 4.18 -6.98
N TYR A 109 -15.60 3.85 -7.10
CA TYR A 109 -16.36 4.06 -8.32
C TYR A 109 -17.36 5.20 -8.19
N GLU A 110 -17.55 5.92 -9.28
CA GLU A 110 -18.63 6.88 -9.43
C GLU A 110 -19.16 6.73 -10.84
N LYS A 111 -20.45 6.45 -10.97
CA LYS A 111 -21.11 6.24 -12.26
C LYS A 111 -20.39 5.18 -13.13
N GLY A 112 -19.94 4.10 -12.50
CA GLY A 112 -19.28 2.99 -13.17
C GLY A 112 -17.82 3.21 -13.54
N LYS A 113 -17.24 4.33 -13.16
CA LYS A 113 -15.84 4.65 -13.46
C LYS A 113 -15.04 4.79 -12.17
N VAL A 114 -13.78 4.38 -12.21
CA VAL A 114 -12.87 4.61 -11.08
C VAL A 114 -12.54 6.09 -11.01
N VAL A 115 -12.80 6.71 -9.87
CA VAL A 115 -12.50 8.13 -9.65
C VAL A 115 -11.37 8.34 -8.67
N GLN A 116 -11.05 7.33 -7.87
CA GLN A 116 -9.90 7.34 -6.96
C GLN A 116 -9.65 5.93 -6.48
N VAL A 117 -8.49 5.71 -5.87
CA VAL A 117 -8.14 4.45 -5.23
C VAL A 117 -7.82 4.74 -3.77
N ARG A 118 -8.38 3.92 -2.87
CA ARG A 118 -8.06 3.99 -1.44
C ARG A 118 -7.12 2.86 -1.10
N GLY A 119 -6.02 3.19 -0.42
CA GLY A 119 -5.08 2.20 0.09
C GLY A 119 -5.28 2.02 1.59
N ARG A 120 -5.75 0.85 2.01
CA ARG A 120 -5.83 0.49 3.43
C ARG A 120 -4.50 -0.13 3.83
N CYS A 121 -3.98 0.28 4.98
CA CYS A 121 -2.63 -0.12 5.41
C CYS A 121 -2.63 -0.75 6.78
N ALA A 122 -1.68 -1.65 6.99
CA ALA A 122 -1.37 -2.22 8.31
C ALA A 122 0.14 -2.31 8.44
N SER A 123 0.68 -1.96 9.60
CA SER A 123 2.11 -2.01 9.84
C SER A 123 2.47 -3.11 10.82
N PHE A 124 3.59 -3.77 10.59
CA PHE A 124 4.06 -4.87 11.43
C PHE A 124 5.55 -4.74 11.66
N ASP A 125 5.99 -5.12 12.85
CA ASP A 125 7.41 -5.14 13.21
C ASP A 125 8.12 -6.27 12.45
N LYS A 126 9.20 -5.95 11.75
CA LYS A 126 9.98 -6.95 11.02
C LYS A 126 10.48 -8.07 11.93
N ASN A 127 10.86 -7.72 13.16
CA ASN A 127 11.43 -8.71 14.09
C ASN A 127 10.39 -9.73 14.54
N GLU A 128 9.14 -9.32 14.68
CA GLU A 128 8.06 -10.22 15.07
C GLU A 128 7.68 -11.20 13.97
N PHE A 129 7.96 -10.84 12.71
CA PHE A 129 7.57 -11.64 11.55
C PHE A 129 8.76 -12.12 10.74
N HIS A 130 9.92 -12.27 11.39
CA HIS A 130 11.17 -12.62 10.71
C HIS A 130 11.03 -13.86 9.83
N ASP A 131 10.49 -14.94 10.37
CA ASP A 131 10.33 -16.19 9.61
C ASP A 131 9.35 -16.02 8.45
N THR A 132 8.27 -15.28 8.68
CA THR A 132 7.28 -14.98 7.64
C THR A 132 7.89 -14.14 6.52
N LEU A 133 8.71 -13.13 6.88
CA LEU A 133 9.34 -12.25 5.91
C LEU A 133 10.34 -12.97 5.02
N GLN A 134 11.04 -13.98 5.55
CA GLN A 134 11.94 -14.80 4.73
C GLN A 134 11.18 -15.50 3.62
N HIS A 135 9.97 -15.97 3.89
CA HIS A 135 9.12 -16.56 2.87
C HIS A 135 8.59 -15.53 1.90
N LEU A 136 8.23 -14.35 2.39
CA LEU A 136 7.68 -13.27 1.54
C LEU A 136 8.70 -12.76 0.53
N GLU A 137 9.98 -12.73 0.88
CA GLU A 137 11.04 -12.27 -0.02
C GLU A 137 11.18 -13.16 -1.28
N GLU A 138 10.72 -14.41 -1.21
CA GLU A 138 10.76 -15.35 -2.32
C GLU A 138 9.57 -15.21 -3.27
N PHE A 139 8.56 -14.42 -2.89
CA PHE A 139 7.32 -14.26 -3.67
C PHE A 139 7.31 -12.93 -4.40
N VAL A 140 6.39 -12.82 -5.36
CA VAL A 140 6.09 -11.52 -5.97
C VAL A 140 5.57 -10.59 -4.88
N THR A 141 5.87 -9.30 -4.99
CA THR A 141 5.56 -8.34 -3.95
C THR A 141 4.11 -7.86 -3.98
N PHE A 142 3.33 -8.29 -4.97
CA PHE A 142 1.90 -7.99 -4.99
C PHE A 142 1.12 -9.15 -5.58
N GLU A 143 -0.15 -9.24 -5.21
CA GLU A 143 -1.08 -10.22 -5.73
C GLU A 143 -2.42 -9.54 -6.01
N MET A 144 -3.10 -10.04 -7.05
CA MET A 144 -4.48 -9.63 -7.33
C MET A 144 -5.40 -10.34 -6.35
N VAL A 145 -6.32 -9.60 -5.75
CA VAL A 145 -7.30 -10.18 -4.83
C VAL A 145 -8.35 -10.91 -5.65
N PRO A 146 -8.60 -12.21 -5.40
CA PRO A 146 -9.66 -12.94 -6.08
C PRO A 146 -11.03 -12.32 -5.82
N GLU A 147 -11.86 -12.28 -6.83
CA GLU A 147 -13.24 -11.80 -6.70
C GLU A 147 -14.13 -12.83 -6.06
#